data_8265e53c6578d19088bc622e6e384c50
#
_entry.id   8265e53c6578d19088bc622e6e384c50
#
_cell.length_a   1.000
_cell.length_b   1.000
_cell.length_c   1.000
_cell.angle_alpha   90.00
_cell.angle_beta   90.00
_cell.angle_gamma   90.00
#
_symmetry.space_group_name_H-M   'P 1'
#
loop_
_entity.id
_entity.type
_entity.pdbx_description
1 polymer ?
#
loop_
_entity_poly.entity_id
_entity_poly.type
_entity_poly.pdbx_seq_one_letter_code
_entity_poly.pdbx_strand_id
1 'polypeptide(L)'
;MNIFLPILPELSIFIAAISLLVLGLFIDNIKLIINLAIASILFAILLILFQPIQSAFNNSLVIDEFSKVIKILILIGSLASIIMYHSSREDLNINLFEFPILILLATIGMMIMVSANDLIAIFIGLELQSLTLYVLAALNRNHLASSEASIKYFLLGALSSGL
;
A
#
# COMPACT_ATOMS: atom_id res chain seq x y z
N MET A 1 12.61 16.73 -19.25
CA MET A 1 12.25 16.63 -17.81
C MET A 1 11.80 15.20 -17.57
N ASN A 2 12.41 14.50 -16.63
CA ASN A 2 12.10 13.07 -16.42
C ASN A 2 10.73 12.95 -15.76
N ILE A 3 9.75 12.52 -16.53
CA ILE A 3 8.34 12.33 -16.10
C ILE A 3 8.22 11.35 -14.92
N PHE A 4 9.21 10.47 -14.76
CA PHE A 4 9.23 9.44 -13.71
C PHE A 4 9.77 9.90 -12.36
N LEU A 5 10.52 11.01 -12.28
CA LEU A 5 11.06 11.50 -11.02
C LEU A 5 10.00 11.76 -9.93
N PRO A 6 8.84 12.35 -10.28
CA PRO A 6 7.79 12.62 -9.30
C PRO A 6 7.11 11.36 -8.72
N ILE A 7 7.23 10.21 -9.38
CA ILE A 7 6.53 8.97 -9.01
C ILE A 7 7.51 7.90 -8.49
N LEU A 8 8.78 8.27 -8.35
CA LEU A 8 9.80 7.32 -7.88
C LEU A 8 9.45 6.64 -6.54
N PRO A 9 8.92 7.33 -5.50
CA PRO A 9 8.56 6.68 -4.25
C PRO A 9 7.46 5.62 -4.42
N GLU A 10 6.38 5.95 -5.13
CA GLU A 10 5.28 5.03 -5.41
C GLU A 10 5.76 3.83 -6.24
N LEU A 11 6.57 4.09 -7.25
CA LEU A 11 7.12 3.07 -8.13
C LEU A 11 8.09 2.15 -7.39
N SER A 12 8.87 2.67 -6.45
CA SER A 12 9.78 1.87 -5.62
C SER A 12 9.01 0.89 -4.71
N ILE A 13 7.91 1.35 -4.08
CA ILE A 13 7.05 0.50 -3.25
C ILE A 13 6.33 -0.54 -4.12
N PHE A 14 5.89 -0.17 -5.32
CA PHE A 14 5.22 -1.08 -6.25
C PHE A 14 6.14 -2.22 -6.69
N ILE A 15 7.36 -1.90 -7.10
CA ILE A 15 8.36 -2.90 -7.46
C ILE A 15 8.68 -3.79 -6.25
N ALA A 16 8.83 -3.20 -5.07
CA ALA A 16 9.06 -3.96 -3.84
C ALA A 16 7.88 -4.90 -3.54
N ALA A 17 6.63 -4.45 -3.64
CA ALA A 17 5.46 -5.29 -3.41
C ALA A 17 5.39 -6.49 -4.36
N ILE A 18 5.63 -6.29 -5.67
CA ILE A 18 5.67 -7.37 -6.65
C ILE A 18 6.84 -8.32 -6.39
N SER A 19 8.03 -7.79 -6.13
CA SER A 19 9.20 -8.63 -5.85
C SER A 19 9.03 -9.47 -4.59
N LEU A 20 8.44 -8.89 -3.52
CA LEU A 20 8.15 -9.59 -2.28
C LEU A 20 7.07 -10.66 -2.46
N LEU A 21 6.08 -10.42 -3.34
CA LEU A 21 5.06 -11.41 -3.66
C LEU A 21 5.70 -12.63 -4.34
N VAL A 22 6.57 -12.40 -5.33
CA VAL A 22 7.28 -13.49 -6.00
C VAL A 22 8.22 -14.22 -5.04
N LEU A 23 8.99 -13.50 -4.22
CA LEU A 23 9.89 -14.09 -3.23
C LEU A 23 9.12 -14.89 -2.17
N GLY A 24 7.95 -14.43 -1.75
CA GLY A 24 7.11 -15.11 -0.76
C GLY A 24 6.59 -16.47 -1.22
N LEU A 25 6.55 -16.75 -2.53
CA LEU A 25 6.20 -18.06 -3.07
C LEU A 25 7.35 -19.08 -2.97
N PHE A 26 8.58 -18.62 -2.89
CA PHE A 26 9.77 -19.48 -2.90
C PHE A 26 10.47 -19.55 -1.53
N ILE A 27 10.22 -18.57 -0.66
CA ILE A 27 10.93 -18.42 0.61
C ILE A 27 9.94 -18.55 1.78
N ASP A 28 10.08 -19.60 2.57
CA ASP A 28 9.25 -19.83 3.76
C ASP A 28 9.57 -18.89 4.95
N ASN A 29 10.58 -18.02 4.81
CA ASN A 29 11.01 -17.15 5.89
C ASN A 29 10.23 -15.82 5.90
N ILE A 30 9.10 -15.81 6.61
CA ILE A 30 8.23 -14.63 6.75
C ILE A 30 8.96 -13.45 7.40
N LYS A 31 9.88 -13.67 8.32
CA LYS A 31 10.68 -12.59 8.96
C LYS A 31 11.48 -11.80 7.93
N LEU A 32 12.02 -12.49 6.93
CA LEU A 32 12.75 -11.86 5.84
C LEU A 32 11.84 -10.96 5.00
N ILE A 33 10.65 -11.45 4.65
CA ILE A 33 9.66 -10.69 3.87
C ILE A 33 9.23 -9.41 4.61
N ILE A 34 8.94 -9.52 5.91
CA ILE A 34 8.59 -8.38 6.75
C ILE A 34 9.72 -7.35 6.81
N ASN A 35 10.97 -7.80 7.02
CA ASN A 35 12.11 -6.90 7.09
C ASN A 35 12.37 -6.18 5.76
N LEU A 36 12.21 -6.87 4.63
CA LEU A 36 12.32 -6.27 3.31
C LEU A 36 11.18 -5.28 3.03
N ALA A 37 9.95 -5.56 3.48
CA ALA A 37 8.83 -4.64 3.39
C ALA A 37 9.10 -3.36 4.22
N ILE A 38 9.61 -3.48 5.43
CA ILE A 38 10.03 -2.34 6.26
C ILE A 38 11.13 -1.54 5.56
N ALA A 39 12.15 -2.22 5.02
CA ALA A 39 13.24 -1.57 4.31
C ALA A 39 12.74 -0.79 3.07
N SER A 40 11.76 -1.33 2.33
CA SER A 40 11.17 -0.65 1.18
C SER A 40 10.42 0.63 1.57
N ILE A 41 9.70 0.63 2.71
CA ILE A 41 9.02 1.82 3.23
C ILE A 41 10.05 2.89 3.65
N LEU A 42 11.10 2.50 4.37
CA LEU A 42 12.17 3.42 4.77
C LEU A 42 12.87 4.03 3.56
N PHE A 43 13.12 3.23 2.53
CA PHE A 43 13.68 3.71 1.27
C PHE A 43 12.75 4.70 0.56
N ALA A 44 11.44 4.44 0.55
CA ALA A 44 10.46 5.37 -0.02
C ALA A 44 10.40 6.70 0.74
N ILE A 45 10.47 6.69 2.09
CA ILE A 45 10.56 7.90 2.90
C ILE A 45 11.79 8.72 2.50
N LEU A 46 12.93 8.07 2.35
CA LEU A 46 14.16 8.73 1.93
C LEU A 46 14.02 9.38 0.54
N LEU A 47 13.38 8.69 -0.41
CA LEU A 47 13.11 9.24 -1.74
C LEU A 47 12.21 10.48 -1.68
N ILE A 48 11.17 10.50 -0.83
CA ILE A 48 10.28 11.66 -0.67
C ILE A 48 11.03 12.88 -0.15
N LEU A 49 11.97 12.70 0.78
CA LEU A 49 12.76 13.81 1.33
C LEU A 49 13.61 14.53 0.27
N PHE A 50 14.09 13.78 -0.73
CA PHE A 50 14.88 14.34 -1.84
C PHE A 50 14.04 14.68 -3.08
N GLN A 51 12.73 14.46 -3.04
CA GLN A 51 11.84 14.67 -4.17
C GLN A 51 11.63 16.17 -4.41
N PRO A 52 11.87 16.68 -5.64
CA PRO A 52 11.57 18.09 -5.97
C PRO A 52 10.06 18.31 -6.06
N ILE A 53 9.64 19.56 -5.84
CA ILE A 53 8.26 19.99 -6.08
C ILE A 53 8.05 20.03 -7.59
N GLN A 54 7.17 19.19 -8.11
CA GLN A 54 6.91 19.05 -9.55
C GLN A 54 5.50 18.50 -9.80
N SER A 55 4.98 18.79 -10.99
CA SER A 55 3.79 18.10 -11.51
C SER A 55 4.20 17.05 -12.53
N ALA A 56 3.40 15.97 -12.61
CA ALA A 56 3.56 14.90 -13.56
C ALA A 56 2.25 14.63 -14.33
N PHE A 57 2.35 13.99 -15.50
CA PHE A 57 1.22 13.58 -16.33
C PHE A 57 0.26 14.73 -16.64
N ASN A 58 0.74 15.80 -17.27
CA ASN A 58 -0.07 16.97 -17.62
C ASN A 58 -0.83 17.55 -16.42
N ASN A 59 -0.20 17.61 -15.25
CA ASN A 59 -0.77 18.04 -13.97
C ASN A 59 -1.83 17.10 -13.34
N SER A 60 -1.98 15.86 -13.79
CA SER A 60 -2.86 14.89 -13.11
C SER A 60 -2.32 14.49 -11.74
N LEU A 61 -1.01 14.57 -11.54
CA LEU A 61 -0.35 14.38 -10.24
C LEU A 61 0.47 15.61 -9.89
N VAL A 62 0.26 16.16 -8.70
CA VAL A 62 0.98 17.33 -8.18
C VAL A 62 1.67 16.97 -6.88
N ILE A 63 2.97 17.27 -6.83
CA ILE A 63 3.79 17.05 -5.63
C ILE A 63 4.14 18.41 -5.09
N ASP A 64 3.50 18.76 -3.99
CA ASP A 64 3.74 19.96 -3.19
C ASP A 64 4.22 19.59 -1.78
N GLU A 65 4.56 20.56 -0.97
CA GLU A 65 5.02 20.33 0.40
C GLU A 65 3.95 19.63 1.26
N PHE A 66 2.67 19.94 1.03
CA PHE A 66 1.58 19.32 1.74
C PHE A 66 1.48 17.83 1.39
N SER A 67 1.52 17.47 0.11
CA SER A 67 1.46 16.07 -0.34
C SER A 67 2.64 15.25 0.18
N LYS A 68 3.85 15.83 0.26
CA LYS A 68 5.02 15.15 0.85
C LYS A 68 4.81 14.82 2.32
N VAL A 69 4.33 15.79 3.12
CA VAL A 69 4.08 15.57 4.56
C VAL A 69 3.03 14.46 4.77
N ILE A 70 1.93 14.50 4.02
CA ILE A 70 0.88 13.48 4.12
C ILE A 70 1.40 12.10 3.68
N LYS A 71 2.18 12.01 2.60
CA LYS A 71 2.82 10.75 2.17
C LYS A 71 3.72 10.16 3.25
N ILE A 72 4.52 11.00 3.92
CA ILE A 72 5.36 10.54 5.04
C ILE A 72 4.49 10.00 6.19
N LEU A 73 3.39 10.66 6.53
CA LEU A 73 2.46 10.19 7.56
C LEU A 73 1.83 8.84 7.19
N ILE A 74 1.44 8.67 5.93
CA ILE A 74 0.92 7.39 5.41
C ILE A 74 1.97 6.29 5.54
N LEU A 75 3.22 6.56 5.17
CA LEU A 75 4.31 5.60 5.27
C LEU A 75 4.64 5.22 6.72
N ILE A 76 4.56 6.17 7.66
CA ILE A 76 4.72 5.90 9.09
C ILE A 76 3.57 5.00 9.59
N GLY A 77 2.34 5.26 9.18
CA GLY A 77 1.17 4.44 9.52
C GLY A 77 1.27 3.01 8.98
N SER A 78 1.70 2.84 7.72
CA SER A 78 1.91 1.52 7.12
C SER A 78 3.06 0.76 7.79
N LEU A 79 4.14 1.45 8.15
CA LEU A 79 5.25 0.89 8.90
C LEU A 79 4.80 0.40 10.28
N ALA A 80 4.03 1.21 11.01
CA ALA A 80 3.46 0.82 12.30
C ALA A 80 2.58 -0.44 12.17
N SER A 81 1.73 -0.52 11.15
CA SER A 81 0.86 -1.68 10.88
C SER A 81 1.67 -2.95 10.62
N ILE A 82 2.77 -2.88 9.87
CA ILE A 82 3.65 -4.03 9.61
C ILE A 82 4.40 -4.46 10.87
N ILE A 83 4.86 -3.51 11.70
CA ILE A 83 5.54 -3.81 12.98
C ILE A 83 4.56 -4.47 13.96
N MET A 84 3.33 -3.97 14.06
CA MET A 84 2.29 -4.57 14.90
C MET A 84 1.99 -6.01 14.45
N TYR A 85 1.86 -6.23 13.15
CA TYR A 85 1.70 -7.58 12.60
C TYR A 85 2.89 -8.47 12.96
N HIS A 86 4.12 -7.97 12.85
CA HIS A 86 5.33 -8.74 13.20
C HIS A 86 5.31 -9.20 14.67
N SER A 87 4.86 -8.33 15.57
CA SER A 87 4.78 -8.64 17.00
C SER A 87 3.67 -9.66 17.33
N SER A 88 2.49 -9.49 16.73
CA SER A 88 1.29 -10.26 17.10
C SER A 88 1.12 -11.59 16.34
N ARG A 89 1.86 -11.83 15.26
CA ARG A 89 1.66 -12.99 14.38
C ARG A 89 1.89 -14.33 15.09
N GLU A 90 2.86 -14.41 16.02
CA GLU A 90 3.19 -15.64 16.75
C GLU A 90 2.09 -15.98 17.76
N ASP A 91 1.53 -14.98 18.43
CA ASP A 91 0.45 -15.14 19.41
C ASP A 91 -0.87 -15.55 18.74
N LEU A 92 -1.13 -15.05 17.55
CA LEU A 92 -2.37 -15.30 16.80
C LEU A 92 -2.27 -16.50 15.85
N ASN A 93 -1.11 -17.14 15.74
CA ASN A 93 -0.84 -18.21 14.76
C ASN A 93 -1.16 -17.81 13.30
N ILE A 94 -1.02 -16.52 12.97
CA ILE A 94 -1.29 -15.96 11.64
C ILE A 94 0.05 -15.74 10.93
N ASN A 95 0.49 -16.72 10.16
CA ASN A 95 1.73 -16.66 9.40
C ASN A 95 1.44 -16.49 7.91
N LEU A 96 0.96 -15.30 7.53
CA LEU A 96 0.61 -14.98 6.15
C LEU A 96 1.59 -13.96 5.59
N PHE A 97 2.42 -14.38 4.64
CA PHE A 97 3.40 -13.51 3.99
C PHE A 97 2.74 -12.44 3.10
N GLU A 98 1.47 -12.66 2.74
CA GLU A 98 0.67 -11.74 1.94
C GLU A 98 0.31 -10.44 2.69
N PHE A 99 0.24 -10.48 4.03
CA PHE A 99 -0.17 -9.31 4.83
C PHE A 99 0.69 -8.06 4.58
N PRO A 100 2.03 -8.10 4.73
CA PRO A 100 2.87 -6.91 4.47
C PRO A 100 2.78 -6.44 3.02
N ILE A 101 2.60 -7.35 2.06
CA ILE A 101 2.47 -7.01 0.64
C ILE A 101 1.18 -6.24 0.38
N LEU A 102 0.06 -6.68 0.96
CA LEU A 102 -1.22 -5.98 0.87
C LEU A 102 -1.15 -4.59 1.52
N ILE A 103 -0.46 -4.45 2.65
CA ILE A 103 -0.24 -3.11 3.25
C ILE A 103 0.55 -2.21 2.30
N LEU A 104 1.60 -2.72 1.64
CA LEU A 104 2.34 -1.93 0.65
C LEU A 104 1.47 -1.50 -0.53
N LEU A 105 0.61 -2.38 -1.06
CA LEU A 105 -0.31 -2.05 -2.15
C LEU A 105 -1.35 -1.00 -1.73
N ALA A 106 -1.93 -1.13 -0.52
CA ALA A 106 -2.83 -0.11 0.02
C ALA A 106 -2.12 1.24 0.20
N THR A 107 -0.87 1.22 0.65
CA THR A 107 -0.05 2.42 0.81
C THR A 107 0.15 3.16 -0.51
N ILE A 108 0.40 2.43 -1.61
CA ILE A 108 0.51 3.03 -2.95
C ILE A 108 -0.79 3.75 -3.34
N GLY A 109 -1.94 3.10 -3.14
CA GLY A 109 -3.25 3.71 -3.41
C GLY A 109 -3.44 5.03 -2.66
N MET A 110 -3.12 5.05 -1.35
CA MET A 110 -3.18 6.27 -0.54
C MET A 110 -2.21 7.36 -1.02
N MET A 111 -0.98 6.99 -1.40
CA MET A 111 0.03 7.94 -1.89
C MET A 111 -0.39 8.57 -3.23
N ILE A 112 -0.96 7.77 -4.15
CA ILE A 112 -1.50 8.27 -5.43
C ILE A 112 -2.64 9.25 -5.16
N MET A 113 -3.58 8.91 -4.27
CA MET A 113 -4.73 9.74 -3.94
C MET A 113 -4.31 11.11 -3.39
N VAL A 114 -3.29 11.15 -2.54
CA VAL A 114 -2.77 12.41 -1.95
C VAL A 114 -2.11 13.32 -3.00
N SER A 115 -1.53 12.75 -4.04
CA SER A 115 -0.90 13.51 -5.14
C SER A 115 -1.85 13.80 -6.29
N ALA A 116 -3.03 13.21 -6.29
CA ALA A 116 -3.98 13.32 -7.38
C ALA A 116 -4.53 14.75 -7.50
N ASN A 117 -4.56 15.27 -8.73
CA ASN A 117 -5.11 16.58 -9.07
C ASN A 117 -6.31 16.49 -10.01
N ASP A 118 -6.67 15.29 -10.43
CA ASP A 118 -7.88 15.01 -11.19
C ASP A 118 -8.71 13.87 -10.57
N LEU A 119 -10.00 13.82 -10.92
CA LEU A 119 -10.93 12.84 -10.35
C LEU A 119 -10.58 11.41 -10.72
N ILE A 120 -9.99 11.19 -11.90
CA ILE A 120 -9.61 9.85 -12.37
C ILE A 120 -8.47 9.30 -11.52
N ALA A 121 -7.45 10.13 -11.23
CA ALA A 121 -6.33 9.73 -10.39
C ALA A 121 -6.77 9.46 -8.95
N ILE A 122 -7.68 10.28 -8.39
CA ILE A 122 -8.29 10.03 -7.07
C ILE A 122 -9.04 8.70 -7.07
N PHE A 123 -9.87 8.46 -8.10
CA PHE A 123 -10.64 7.22 -8.21
C PHE A 123 -9.74 5.98 -8.27
N ILE A 124 -8.68 6.01 -9.09
CA ILE A 124 -7.72 4.91 -9.20
C ILE A 124 -7.03 4.64 -7.86
N GLY A 125 -6.58 5.70 -7.16
CA GLY A 125 -5.95 5.56 -5.86
C GLY A 125 -6.88 4.96 -4.80
N LEU A 126 -8.14 5.43 -4.77
CA LEU A 126 -9.17 4.95 -3.88
C LEU A 126 -9.51 3.48 -4.16
N GLU A 127 -9.66 3.10 -5.43
CA GLU A 127 -10.02 1.74 -5.82
C GLU A 127 -8.88 0.75 -5.51
N LEU A 128 -7.64 1.14 -5.77
CA LEU A 128 -6.47 0.32 -5.43
C LEU A 128 -6.37 0.07 -3.92
N GLN A 129 -6.60 1.09 -3.10
CA GLN A 129 -6.62 0.96 -1.64
C GLN A 129 -7.78 0.07 -1.20
N SER A 130 -8.99 0.30 -1.70
CA SER A 130 -10.21 -0.42 -1.30
C SER A 130 -10.11 -1.90 -1.62
N LEU A 131 -9.70 -2.26 -2.84
CA LEU A 131 -9.52 -3.65 -3.26
C LEU A 131 -8.53 -4.40 -2.36
N THR A 132 -7.44 -3.76 -2.00
CA THR A 132 -6.46 -4.36 -1.07
C THR A 132 -7.03 -4.58 0.33
N LEU A 133 -7.84 -3.66 0.84
CA LEU A 133 -8.50 -3.80 2.14
C LEU A 133 -9.56 -4.92 2.14
N TYR A 134 -10.27 -5.13 1.03
CA TYR A 134 -11.20 -6.25 0.90
C TYR A 134 -10.49 -7.60 0.99
N VAL A 135 -9.33 -7.72 0.31
CA VAL A 135 -8.49 -8.93 0.39
C VAL A 135 -7.93 -9.10 1.79
N LEU A 136 -7.50 -8.02 2.45
CA LEU A 136 -7.01 -8.03 3.83
C LEU A 136 -8.06 -8.56 4.80
N ALA A 137 -9.33 -8.15 4.66
CA ALA A 137 -10.43 -8.67 5.47
C ALA A 137 -10.69 -10.17 5.25
N ALA A 138 -10.39 -10.69 4.04
CA ALA A 138 -10.54 -12.10 3.66
C ALA A 138 -9.31 -12.98 4.02
N LEU A 139 -8.27 -12.43 4.60
CA LEU A 139 -6.97 -13.10 4.75
C LEU A 139 -7.05 -14.39 5.59
N ASN A 140 -7.89 -14.41 6.62
CA ASN A 140 -8.13 -15.62 7.41
C ASN A 140 -9.21 -16.49 6.76
N ARG A 141 -8.83 -17.21 5.72
CA ARG A 141 -9.73 -18.02 4.86
C ARG A 141 -10.49 -19.12 5.61
N ASN A 142 -9.93 -19.60 6.72
CA ASN A 142 -10.53 -20.68 7.50
C ASN A 142 -11.57 -20.21 8.51
N HIS A 143 -11.80 -18.91 8.63
CA HIS A 143 -12.73 -18.34 9.57
C HIS A 143 -13.97 -17.79 8.84
N LEU A 144 -15.15 -18.41 9.08
CA LEU A 144 -16.40 -18.03 8.42
C LEU A 144 -16.72 -16.53 8.56
N ALA A 145 -16.49 -15.96 9.74
CA ALA A 145 -16.73 -14.54 9.98
C ALA A 145 -15.84 -13.63 9.12
N SER A 146 -14.59 -14.02 8.84
CA SER A 146 -13.68 -13.27 7.97
C SER A 146 -14.17 -13.28 6.51
N SER A 147 -14.58 -14.45 6.02
CA SER A 147 -15.12 -14.59 4.67
C SER A 147 -16.44 -13.83 4.50
N GLU A 148 -17.34 -13.87 5.48
CA GLU A 148 -18.60 -13.12 5.48
C GLU A 148 -18.35 -11.62 5.52
N ALA A 149 -17.43 -11.16 6.38
CA ALA A 149 -17.08 -9.74 6.50
C ALA A 149 -16.48 -9.20 5.20
N SER A 150 -15.58 -9.95 4.56
CA SER A 150 -14.93 -9.55 3.31
C SER A 150 -15.92 -9.43 2.15
N ILE A 151 -16.86 -10.37 2.03
CA ILE A 151 -17.91 -10.32 1.00
C ILE A 151 -18.81 -9.11 1.20
N LYS A 152 -19.27 -8.87 2.44
CA LYS A 152 -20.10 -7.70 2.76
C LYS A 152 -19.36 -6.40 2.46
N TYR A 153 -18.09 -6.31 2.85
CA TYR A 153 -17.25 -5.13 2.62
C TYR A 153 -17.04 -4.88 1.13
N PHE A 154 -16.72 -5.93 0.37
CA PHE A 154 -16.57 -5.85 -1.08
C PHE A 154 -17.86 -5.41 -1.78
N LEU A 155 -19.01 -6.04 -1.46
CA LEU A 155 -20.28 -5.71 -2.11
C LEU A 155 -20.69 -4.27 -1.84
N LEU A 156 -20.59 -3.81 -0.58
CA LEU A 156 -20.94 -2.44 -0.21
C LEU A 156 -19.97 -1.43 -0.83
N GLY A 157 -18.66 -1.74 -0.84
CA GLY A 157 -17.66 -0.89 -1.44
C GLY A 157 -17.80 -0.78 -2.96
N ALA A 158 -17.97 -1.91 -3.66
CA ALA A 158 -18.17 -1.93 -5.11
C ALA A 158 -19.44 -1.20 -5.54
N LEU A 159 -20.54 -1.29 -4.76
CA LEU A 159 -21.75 -0.50 -5.01
C LEU A 159 -21.47 0.99 -4.81
N SER A 160 -20.72 1.36 -3.79
CA SER A 160 -20.41 2.78 -3.50
C SER A 160 -19.50 3.39 -4.55
N SER A 161 -18.53 2.65 -5.09
CA SER A 161 -17.63 3.15 -6.14
C SER A 161 -18.25 3.13 -7.54
N GLY A 162 -19.30 2.33 -7.75
CA GLY A 162 -20.02 2.25 -9.03
C GLY A 162 -21.18 3.25 -9.19
N LEU A 163 -21.55 3.99 -8.16
CA LEU A 163 -22.57 5.06 -8.16
C LEU A 163 -21.96 6.44 -8.36
#